data_533bfd0d0ff810106cccd493ed1cbe1c
#
_entry.id   533bfd0d0ff810106cccd493ed1cbe1c
#
_cell.length_a   1.000
_cell.length_b   1.000
_cell.length_c   1.000
_cell.angle_alpha   90.00
_cell.angle_beta   90.00
_cell.angle_gamma   90.00
#
_symmetry.space_group_name_H-M   'P 1'
#
loop_
_entity.id
_entity.type
_entity.pdbx_description
1 polymer ?
#
loop_
_entity_poly.entity_id
_entity_poly.type
_entity_poly.pdbx_seq_one_letter_code
_entity_poly.pdbx_strand_id
1 'polypeptide(L)'
;MLTIGLTGPSGAGKGVIASLLAAYGVPSIDTDKVYHRLLIPPSACLDELVGRFGSGILHPDGTLDRKALAALVFAEGHEQDLADLNAITHRHILDEVRVTLRRFDAEGIPAVLVDAPQLFESGFDAECGFILSVLAPYEVRLARIMARDGLDEARAKARLAASHDDIFFTERSDAVILNGGDIPALEDDVRRLLTQWGVAYEA
;
A
#
# COMPACT_ATOMS: atom_id res chain seq x y z
N MET A 1 -0.91 10.95 18.31
CA MET A 1 -1.47 9.79 17.56
C MET A 1 -0.33 8.92 17.05
N LEU A 2 -0.46 7.59 17.15
CA LEU A 2 0.50 6.63 16.58
C LEU A 2 0.18 6.36 15.10
N THR A 3 1.17 6.49 14.21
CA THR A 3 1.05 6.08 12.80
C THR A 3 1.74 4.73 12.61
N ILE A 4 1.00 3.71 12.15
CA ILE A 4 1.51 2.37 11.89
C ILE A 4 1.57 2.18 10.37
N GLY A 5 2.77 1.99 9.82
CA GLY A 5 2.96 1.63 8.42
C GLY A 5 2.72 0.14 8.22
N LEU A 6 1.80 -0.25 7.32
CA LEU A 6 1.56 -1.63 6.94
C LEU A 6 2.08 -1.88 5.54
N THR A 7 2.99 -2.84 5.40
CA THR A 7 3.55 -3.22 4.11
C THR A 7 3.74 -4.74 4.00
N GLY A 8 4.34 -5.18 2.91
CA GLY A 8 4.61 -6.59 2.63
C GLY A 8 4.28 -6.96 1.19
N PRO A 9 4.79 -8.08 0.71
CA PRO A 9 4.70 -8.50 -0.69
C PRO A 9 3.26 -8.78 -1.13
N SER A 10 3.06 -8.83 -2.44
CA SER A 10 1.76 -9.17 -3.04
C SER A 10 1.29 -10.56 -2.58
N GLY A 11 0.02 -10.70 -2.26
CA GLY A 11 -0.56 -11.97 -1.79
C GLY A 11 -0.33 -12.29 -0.32
N ALA A 12 0.43 -11.49 0.44
CA ALA A 12 0.70 -11.72 1.87
C ALA A 12 -0.55 -11.60 2.75
N GLY A 13 -1.58 -10.85 2.32
CA GLY A 13 -2.84 -10.73 3.06
C GLY A 13 -2.90 -9.54 4.01
N LYS A 14 -2.25 -8.43 3.67
CA LYS A 14 -2.32 -7.15 4.40
C LYS A 14 -3.74 -6.73 4.75
N GLY A 15 -4.68 -6.89 3.81
CA GLY A 15 -6.07 -6.54 4.04
C GLY A 15 -6.76 -7.30 5.19
N VAL A 16 -6.34 -8.55 5.48
CA VAL A 16 -6.83 -9.29 6.65
C VAL A 16 -6.35 -8.61 7.92
N ILE A 17 -5.06 -8.28 8.00
CA ILE A 17 -4.48 -7.59 9.16
C ILE A 17 -5.10 -6.19 9.34
N ALA A 18 -5.30 -5.45 8.26
CA ALA A 18 -5.98 -4.15 8.30
C ALA A 18 -7.42 -4.27 8.84
N SER A 19 -8.14 -5.34 8.44
CA SER A 19 -9.50 -5.60 8.95
C SER A 19 -9.50 -5.97 10.44
N LEU A 20 -8.53 -6.77 10.90
CA LEU A 20 -8.40 -7.10 12.32
C LEU A 20 -8.07 -5.86 13.15
N LEU A 21 -7.11 -5.04 12.71
CA LEU A 21 -6.78 -3.78 13.39
C LEU A 21 -7.98 -2.82 13.43
N ALA A 22 -8.78 -2.75 12.36
CA ALA A 22 -10.00 -1.95 12.33
C ALA A 22 -11.05 -2.43 13.35
N ALA A 23 -11.17 -3.75 13.58
CA ALA A 23 -12.05 -4.31 14.60
C ALA A 23 -11.64 -3.88 16.03
N TYR A 24 -10.38 -3.56 16.24
CA TYR A 24 -9.84 -3.00 17.48
C TYR A 24 -9.77 -1.46 17.51
N GLY A 25 -10.51 -0.78 16.64
CA GLY A 25 -10.62 0.67 16.64
C GLY A 25 -9.44 1.42 15.99
N VAL A 26 -8.57 0.73 15.25
CA VAL A 26 -7.48 1.35 14.47
C VAL A 26 -7.95 1.56 13.03
N PRO A 27 -8.37 2.76 12.63
CA PRO A 27 -8.77 3.03 11.26
C PRO A 27 -7.59 2.94 10.30
N SER A 28 -7.86 2.67 9.02
CA SER A 28 -6.83 2.53 8.00
C SER A 28 -6.94 3.57 6.88
N ILE A 29 -5.80 4.02 6.38
CA ILE A 29 -5.63 4.77 5.14
C ILE A 29 -5.01 3.81 4.12
N ASP A 30 -5.74 3.49 3.07
CA ASP A 30 -5.31 2.62 1.96
C ASP A 30 -4.75 3.52 0.86
N THR A 31 -3.42 3.48 0.66
CA THR A 31 -2.74 4.34 -0.31
C THR A 31 -3.08 4.01 -1.76
N ASP A 32 -3.43 2.77 -2.07
CA ASP A 32 -3.92 2.39 -3.40
C ASP A 32 -5.28 3.05 -3.69
N LYS A 33 -6.19 3.10 -2.70
CA LYS A 33 -7.45 3.84 -2.84
C LYS A 33 -7.24 5.35 -2.96
N VAL A 34 -6.27 5.89 -2.21
CA VAL A 34 -5.88 7.31 -2.36
C VAL A 34 -5.40 7.57 -3.78
N TYR A 35 -4.45 6.77 -4.28
CA TYR A 35 -3.97 6.86 -5.66
C TYR A 35 -5.08 6.82 -6.69
N HIS A 36 -6.00 5.84 -6.58
CA HIS A 36 -7.12 5.73 -7.51
C HIS A 36 -8.00 6.98 -7.52
N ARG A 37 -8.26 7.57 -6.36
CA ARG A 37 -9.07 8.78 -6.22
C ARG A 37 -8.38 10.00 -6.81
N LEU A 38 -7.06 10.13 -6.62
CA LEU A 38 -6.23 11.21 -7.19
C LEU A 38 -6.15 11.20 -8.71
N LEU A 39 -6.55 10.13 -9.37
CA LEU A 39 -6.58 10.03 -10.84
C LEU A 39 -7.95 10.34 -11.45
N ILE A 40 -8.95 10.69 -10.63
CA ILE A 40 -10.31 11.05 -11.08
C ILE A 40 -10.38 12.57 -11.27
N PRO A 41 -10.70 13.09 -12.49
CA PRO A 41 -10.84 14.52 -12.71
C PRO A 41 -12.00 15.16 -11.90
N PRO A 42 -11.86 16.42 -11.46
CA PRO A 42 -10.67 17.28 -11.55
C PRO A 42 -9.61 16.89 -10.50
N SER A 43 -8.33 16.85 -10.90
CA SER A 43 -7.26 16.41 -10.01
C SER A 43 -5.91 17.05 -10.37
N ALA A 44 -5.29 17.71 -9.39
CA ALA A 44 -3.96 18.29 -9.55
C ALA A 44 -2.89 17.20 -9.86
N CYS A 45 -3.05 15.98 -9.33
CA CYS A 45 -2.16 14.87 -9.65
C CYS A 45 -2.28 14.48 -11.14
N LEU A 46 -3.51 14.34 -11.65
CA LEU A 46 -3.72 14.02 -13.06
C LEU A 46 -3.22 15.14 -13.97
N ASP A 47 -3.46 16.41 -13.62
CA ASP A 47 -2.99 17.58 -14.38
C ASP A 47 -1.46 17.59 -14.48
N GLU A 48 -0.76 17.25 -13.39
CA GLU A 48 0.69 17.18 -13.39
C GLU A 48 1.22 16.00 -14.22
N LEU A 49 0.55 14.83 -14.16
CA LEU A 49 0.87 13.69 -15.03
C LEU A 49 0.70 14.05 -16.50
N VAL A 50 -0.38 14.76 -16.84
CA VAL A 50 -0.60 15.28 -18.22
C VAL A 50 0.50 16.26 -18.62
N GLY A 51 0.92 17.13 -17.70
CA GLY A 51 2.03 18.06 -17.92
C GLY A 51 3.34 17.34 -18.23
N ARG A 52 3.62 16.21 -17.57
CA ARG A 52 4.85 15.43 -17.77
C ARG A 52 4.79 14.49 -18.98
N PHE A 53 3.67 13.80 -19.18
CA PHE A 53 3.54 12.71 -20.16
C PHE A 53 2.74 13.08 -21.40
N GLY A 54 2.14 14.27 -21.42
CA GLY A 54 1.30 14.75 -22.50
C GLY A 54 -0.14 14.26 -22.42
N SER A 55 -1.03 14.86 -23.21
CA SER A 55 -2.46 14.50 -23.25
C SER A 55 -2.76 13.12 -23.84
N GLY A 56 -1.77 12.46 -24.43
CA GLY A 56 -1.90 11.10 -24.97
C GLY A 56 -2.20 10.03 -23.90
N ILE A 57 -2.05 10.37 -22.61
CA ILE A 57 -2.42 9.49 -21.49
C ILE A 57 -3.89 9.63 -21.07
N LEU A 58 -4.70 10.43 -21.78
CA LEU A 58 -6.12 10.62 -21.47
C LEU A 58 -7.03 10.02 -22.53
N HIS A 59 -8.17 9.54 -22.08
CA HIS A 59 -9.32 9.27 -22.94
C HIS A 59 -9.97 10.60 -23.44
N PRO A 60 -10.80 10.57 -24.49
CA PRO A 60 -11.51 11.78 -24.99
C PRO A 60 -12.40 12.47 -23.95
N ASP A 61 -12.84 11.77 -22.91
CA ASP A 61 -13.64 12.31 -21.80
C ASP A 61 -12.80 12.95 -20.69
N GLY A 62 -11.46 13.00 -20.85
CA GLY A 62 -10.54 13.57 -19.88
C GLY A 62 -10.13 12.62 -18.74
N THR A 63 -10.60 11.38 -18.72
CA THR A 63 -10.17 10.38 -17.75
C THR A 63 -8.84 9.74 -18.13
N LEU A 64 -8.09 9.22 -17.15
CA LEU A 64 -6.79 8.59 -17.38
C LEU A 64 -6.92 7.29 -18.18
N ASP A 65 -6.24 7.19 -19.31
CA ASP A 65 -5.97 5.93 -19.99
C ASP A 65 -4.76 5.22 -19.34
N ARG A 66 -5.06 4.35 -18.38
CA ARG A 66 -4.03 3.59 -17.66
C ARG A 66 -3.18 2.70 -18.57
N LYS A 67 -3.74 2.24 -19.69
CA LYS A 67 -2.99 1.40 -20.64
C LYS A 67 -1.98 2.23 -21.42
N ALA A 68 -2.39 3.41 -21.86
CA ALA A 68 -1.51 4.35 -22.56
C ALA A 68 -0.35 4.79 -21.62
N LEU A 69 -0.65 5.18 -20.39
CA LEU A 69 0.38 5.54 -19.41
C LEU A 69 1.32 4.37 -19.11
N ALA A 70 0.77 3.18 -18.85
CA ALA A 70 1.57 1.98 -18.58
C ALA A 70 2.47 1.61 -19.78
N ALA A 71 1.95 1.69 -21.00
CA ALA A 71 2.74 1.42 -22.21
C ALA A 71 3.91 2.40 -22.38
N LEU A 72 3.75 3.63 -21.91
CA LEU A 72 4.80 4.64 -21.95
C LEU A 72 5.87 4.37 -20.88
N VAL A 73 5.46 4.23 -19.61
CA VAL A 73 6.41 4.17 -18.48
C VAL A 73 7.11 2.83 -18.31
N PHE A 74 6.53 1.74 -18.84
CA PHE A 74 7.13 0.40 -18.81
C PHE A 74 7.80 -0.01 -20.13
N ALA A 75 7.95 0.92 -21.09
CA ALA A 75 8.71 0.65 -22.31
C ALA A 75 10.20 0.54 -21.98
N GLU A 76 10.93 -0.27 -22.77
CA GLU A 76 12.38 -0.42 -22.65
C GLU A 76 13.07 0.94 -22.85
N GLY A 77 13.96 1.31 -21.92
CA GLY A 77 14.67 2.60 -21.95
C GLY A 77 13.88 3.77 -21.34
N HIS A 78 12.74 3.51 -20.71
CA HIS A 78 11.86 4.52 -20.08
C HIS A 78 11.92 4.50 -18.55
N GLU A 79 13.04 4.09 -17.95
CA GLU A 79 13.21 4.01 -16.49
C GLU A 79 13.00 5.37 -15.81
N GLN A 80 13.39 6.47 -16.49
CA GLN A 80 13.18 7.82 -15.98
C GLN A 80 11.69 8.19 -15.97
N ASP A 81 10.91 7.76 -16.96
CA ASP A 81 9.46 8.02 -17.00
C ASP A 81 8.75 7.31 -15.84
N LEU A 82 9.16 6.07 -15.51
CA LEU A 82 8.65 5.37 -14.33
C LEU A 82 9.04 6.06 -13.02
N ALA A 83 10.28 6.55 -12.92
CA ALA A 83 10.73 7.32 -11.77
C ALA A 83 9.94 8.62 -11.59
N ASP A 84 9.67 9.34 -12.67
CA ASP A 84 8.89 10.58 -12.66
C ASP A 84 7.42 10.31 -12.30
N LEU A 85 6.82 9.24 -12.85
CA LEU A 85 5.47 8.79 -12.44
C LEU A 85 5.40 8.55 -10.93
N ASN A 86 6.34 7.80 -10.40
CA ASN A 86 6.41 7.50 -8.98
C ASN A 86 6.62 8.77 -8.13
N ALA A 87 7.53 9.66 -8.53
CA ALA A 87 7.80 10.91 -7.81
C ALA A 87 6.57 11.82 -7.76
N ILE A 88 5.83 11.97 -8.86
CA ILE A 88 4.61 12.75 -8.92
C ILE A 88 3.53 12.11 -8.04
N THR A 89 3.25 10.83 -8.26
CA THR A 89 2.14 10.15 -7.58
C THR A 89 2.40 9.97 -6.08
N HIS A 90 3.60 9.58 -5.66
CA HIS A 90 3.94 9.43 -4.24
C HIS A 90 3.75 10.73 -3.49
N ARG A 91 4.23 11.87 -4.03
CA ARG A 91 4.05 13.17 -3.39
C ARG A 91 2.57 13.48 -3.16
N HIS A 92 1.73 13.38 -4.17
CA HIS A 92 0.29 13.65 -4.04
C HIS A 92 -0.40 12.67 -3.07
N ILE A 93 -0.03 11.39 -3.09
CA ILE A 93 -0.55 10.38 -2.16
C ILE A 93 -0.17 10.74 -0.73
N LEU A 94 1.10 11.04 -0.47
CA LEU A 94 1.59 11.35 0.86
C LEU A 94 0.99 12.65 1.40
N ASP A 95 0.75 13.65 0.57
CA ASP A 95 0.08 14.88 0.98
C ASP A 95 -1.36 14.61 1.44
N GLU A 96 -2.12 13.77 0.73
CA GLU A 96 -3.47 13.33 1.14
C GLU A 96 -3.43 12.47 2.41
N VAL A 97 -2.44 11.58 2.53
CA VAL A 97 -2.23 10.78 3.75
C VAL A 97 -2.01 11.71 4.95
N ARG A 98 -1.11 12.69 4.82
CA ARG A 98 -0.81 13.66 5.89
C ARG A 98 -2.03 14.51 6.27
N VAL A 99 -2.86 14.92 5.28
CA VAL A 99 -4.12 15.62 5.53
C VAL A 99 -5.06 14.74 6.37
N THR A 100 -5.20 13.48 5.98
CA THR A 100 -6.07 12.52 6.67
C THR A 100 -5.56 12.21 8.09
N LEU A 101 -4.25 12.05 8.27
CA LEU A 101 -3.63 11.83 9.58
C LEU A 101 -3.88 13.01 10.52
N ARG A 102 -3.71 14.26 10.04
CA ARG A 102 -4.01 15.45 10.85
C ARG A 102 -5.46 15.51 11.29
N ARG A 103 -6.40 15.09 10.44
CA ARG A 103 -7.82 14.99 10.79
C ARG A 103 -8.05 13.97 11.91
N PHE A 104 -7.51 12.76 11.79
CA PHE A 104 -7.64 11.73 12.82
C PHE A 104 -6.99 12.14 14.14
N ASP A 105 -5.86 12.85 14.10
CA ASP A 105 -5.22 13.38 15.29
C ASP A 105 -6.11 14.42 15.99
N ALA A 106 -6.73 15.32 15.24
CA ALA A 106 -7.69 16.31 15.76
C ALA A 106 -8.97 15.66 16.32
N GLU A 107 -9.38 14.51 15.80
CA GLU A 107 -10.49 13.68 16.29
C GLU A 107 -10.13 12.86 17.54
N GLY A 108 -8.86 12.89 17.98
CA GLY A 108 -8.36 12.16 19.14
C GLY A 108 -8.17 10.66 18.92
N ILE A 109 -8.05 10.22 17.68
CA ILE A 109 -7.80 8.80 17.32
C ILE A 109 -6.40 8.41 17.84
N PRO A 110 -6.27 7.34 18.67
CA PRO A 110 -4.99 7.01 19.29
C PRO A 110 -3.97 6.42 18.32
N ALA A 111 -4.42 5.66 17.33
CA ALA A 111 -3.57 5.01 16.33
C ALA A 111 -4.26 4.92 14.97
N VAL A 112 -3.49 5.02 13.89
CA VAL A 112 -3.95 4.91 12.49
C VAL A 112 -3.00 4.00 11.72
N LEU A 113 -3.57 3.10 10.92
CA LEU A 113 -2.84 2.26 9.99
C LEU A 113 -2.72 2.96 8.63
N VAL A 114 -1.53 2.99 8.05
CA VAL A 114 -1.30 3.40 6.65
C VAL A 114 -0.90 2.15 5.86
N ASP A 115 -1.85 1.58 5.10
CA ASP A 115 -1.59 0.44 4.21
C ASP A 115 -0.96 0.95 2.92
N ALA A 116 0.36 0.74 2.81
CA ALA A 116 1.19 1.23 1.72
C ALA A 116 2.07 0.09 1.17
N PRO A 117 1.70 -0.51 0.02
CA PRO A 117 2.54 -1.51 -0.63
C PRO A 117 3.96 -1.01 -0.95
N GLN A 118 4.10 0.27 -1.28
CA GLN A 118 5.36 0.96 -1.57
C GLN A 118 5.80 1.88 -0.43
N LEU A 119 5.67 1.40 0.82
CA LEU A 119 5.99 2.16 2.02
C LEU A 119 7.43 2.69 2.01
N PHE A 120 8.38 1.80 1.74
CA PHE A 120 9.81 2.12 1.75
C PHE A 120 10.23 2.92 0.51
N GLU A 121 9.70 2.59 -0.66
CA GLU A 121 10.00 3.27 -1.93
C GLU A 121 9.48 4.71 -1.94
N SER A 122 8.39 4.97 -1.22
CA SER A 122 7.85 6.32 -1.07
C SER A 122 8.56 7.15 0.01
N GLY A 123 9.37 6.51 0.87
CA GLY A 123 10.02 7.13 2.02
C GLY A 123 9.07 7.45 3.18
N PHE A 124 7.81 6.96 3.14
CA PHE A 124 6.85 7.24 4.20
C PHE A 124 7.13 6.45 5.50
N ASP A 125 7.94 5.40 5.42
CA ASP A 125 8.45 4.67 6.58
C ASP A 125 9.07 5.60 7.63
N ALA A 126 9.76 6.66 7.21
CA ALA A 126 10.35 7.65 8.10
C ALA A 126 9.32 8.47 8.91
N GLU A 127 8.06 8.50 8.50
CA GLU A 127 6.96 9.19 9.20
C GLU A 127 6.12 8.24 10.08
N CYS A 128 6.43 6.93 10.05
CA CYS A 128 5.75 5.92 10.85
C CYS A 128 6.38 5.80 12.25
N GLY A 129 5.53 5.66 13.28
CA GLY A 129 5.99 5.32 14.63
C GLY A 129 6.37 3.86 14.77
N PHE A 130 5.66 2.99 14.01
CA PHE A 130 5.97 1.56 13.86
C PHE A 130 5.71 1.10 12.44
N ILE A 131 6.50 0.13 11.98
CA ILE A 131 6.34 -0.53 10.69
C ILE A 131 6.01 -1.99 10.91
N LEU A 132 4.86 -2.42 10.37
CA LEU A 132 4.39 -3.78 10.38
C LEU A 132 4.45 -4.38 8.98
N SER A 133 5.24 -5.43 8.81
CA SER A 133 5.21 -6.21 7.58
C SER A 133 4.38 -7.47 7.75
N VAL A 134 3.61 -7.78 6.71
CA VAL A 134 2.87 -9.05 6.60
C VAL A 134 3.55 -9.91 5.55
N LEU A 135 3.96 -11.10 5.94
CA LEU A 135 4.54 -12.11 5.06
C LEU A 135 3.61 -13.32 4.97
N ALA A 136 3.78 -14.13 3.94
CA ALA A 136 3.11 -15.43 3.82
C ALA A 136 3.98 -16.38 2.96
N PRO A 137 3.86 -17.69 3.15
CA PRO A 137 4.58 -18.66 2.34
C PRO A 137 4.34 -18.44 0.83
N TYR A 138 5.37 -18.67 0.01
CA TYR A 138 5.33 -18.43 -1.43
C TYR A 138 4.10 -19.06 -2.11
N GLU A 139 3.84 -20.34 -1.83
CA GLU A 139 2.72 -21.07 -2.45
C GLU A 139 1.35 -20.49 -2.04
N VAL A 140 1.24 -20.01 -0.81
CA VAL A 140 0.02 -19.32 -0.33
C VAL A 140 -0.17 -18.00 -1.07
N ARG A 141 0.90 -17.21 -1.24
CA ARG A 141 0.85 -15.94 -2.01
C ARG A 141 0.49 -16.20 -3.47
N LEU A 142 1.10 -17.23 -4.09
CA LEU A 142 0.82 -17.61 -5.47
C LEU A 142 -0.66 -17.96 -5.66
N ALA A 143 -1.20 -18.84 -4.82
CA ALA A 143 -2.59 -19.24 -4.88
C ALA A 143 -3.55 -18.05 -4.68
N ARG A 144 -3.26 -17.16 -3.72
CA ARG A 144 -4.06 -15.96 -3.45
C ARG A 144 -4.07 -14.98 -4.62
N ILE A 145 -2.92 -14.76 -5.28
CA ILE A 145 -2.81 -13.88 -6.44
C ILE A 145 -3.59 -14.45 -7.62
N MET A 146 -3.44 -15.74 -7.91
CA MET A 146 -4.19 -16.41 -8.98
C MET A 146 -5.71 -16.28 -8.76
N ALA A 147 -6.18 -16.56 -7.56
CA ALA A 147 -7.60 -16.51 -7.22
C ALA A 147 -8.17 -15.07 -7.25
N ARG A 148 -7.44 -14.10 -6.71
CA ARG A 148 -7.90 -12.70 -6.62
C ARG A 148 -7.93 -12.00 -7.96
N ASP A 149 -6.87 -12.20 -8.77
CA ASP A 149 -6.63 -11.41 -9.98
C ASP A 149 -7.03 -12.18 -11.26
N GLY A 150 -7.47 -13.45 -11.15
CA GLY A 150 -7.82 -14.30 -12.28
C GLY A 150 -6.62 -14.61 -13.18
N LEU A 151 -5.39 -14.61 -12.62
CA LEU A 151 -4.18 -14.82 -13.38
C LEU A 151 -3.85 -16.31 -13.51
N ASP A 152 -3.25 -16.67 -14.65
CA ASP A 152 -2.57 -17.95 -14.79
C ASP A 152 -1.29 -18.00 -13.92
N GLU A 153 -0.77 -19.20 -13.72
CA GLU A 153 0.40 -19.41 -12.85
C GLU A 153 1.65 -18.63 -13.31
N ALA A 154 1.87 -18.54 -14.63
CA ALA A 154 3.05 -17.86 -15.18
C ALA A 154 3.02 -16.36 -14.88
N ARG A 155 1.87 -15.72 -15.07
CA ARG A 155 1.66 -14.30 -14.75
C ARG A 155 1.70 -14.03 -13.25
N ALA A 156 1.13 -14.92 -12.44
CA ALA A 156 1.18 -14.80 -10.99
C ALA A 156 2.61 -14.93 -10.46
N LYS A 157 3.42 -15.87 -11.00
CA LYS A 157 4.86 -16.00 -10.69
C LYS A 157 5.64 -14.75 -11.10
N ALA A 158 5.39 -14.20 -12.29
CA ALA A 158 6.01 -12.95 -12.72
C ALA A 158 5.70 -11.78 -11.76
N ARG A 159 4.45 -11.69 -11.28
CA ARG A 159 4.05 -10.68 -10.30
C ARG A 159 4.75 -10.88 -8.94
N LEU A 160 4.93 -12.11 -8.48
CA LEU A 160 5.69 -12.40 -7.26
C LEU A 160 7.16 -12.04 -7.42
N ALA A 161 7.76 -12.35 -8.56
CA ALA A 161 9.17 -12.07 -8.86
C ALA A 161 9.46 -10.56 -8.94
N ALA A 162 8.47 -9.73 -9.25
CA ALA A 162 8.59 -8.26 -9.27
C ALA A 162 8.53 -7.61 -7.87
N SER A 163 8.23 -8.40 -6.82
CA SER A 163 8.20 -7.92 -5.43
C SER A 163 9.57 -8.14 -4.77
N HIS A 164 9.89 -7.30 -3.80
CA HIS A 164 11.02 -7.56 -2.91
C HIS A 164 10.87 -8.91 -2.19
N ASP A 165 11.98 -9.47 -1.76
CA ASP A 165 12.02 -10.71 -0.97
C ASP A 165 11.60 -10.49 0.49
N ASP A 166 11.42 -11.57 1.22
CA ASP A 166 10.99 -11.50 2.61
C ASP A 166 12.04 -10.86 3.53
N ILE A 167 13.34 -10.95 3.17
CA ILE A 167 14.45 -10.35 3.93
C ILE A 167 14.36 -8.83 3.87
N PHE A 168 14.08 -8.27 2.70
CA PHE A 168 13.88 -6.83 2.52
C PHE A 168 12.87 -6.24 3.52
N PHE A 169 11.75 -6.93 3.72
CA PHE A 169 10.70 -6.49 4.64
C PHE A 169 11.10 -6.74 6.10
N THR A 170 11.67 -7.90 6.40
CA THR A 170 12.03 -8.28 7.77
C THR A 170 13.08 -7.34 8.38
N GLU A 171 14.09 -6.94 7.60
CA GLU A 171 15.16 -6.07 8.06
C GLU A 171 14.73 -4.61 8.29
N ARG A 172 13.60 -4.19 7.70
CA ARG A 172 13.12 -2.80 7.71
C ARG A 172 11.89 -2.57 8.57
N SER A 173 11.37 -3.61 9.21
CA SER A 173 10.14 -3.53 9.99
C SER A 173 10.37 -3.77 11.47
N ASP A 174 9.60 -3.08 12.30
CA ASP A 174 9.63 -3.25 13.76
C ASP A 174 8.95 -4.56 14.18
N ALA A 175 7.99 -5.04 13.37
CA ALA A 175 7.30 -6.30 13.57
C ALA A 175 6.93 -6.97 12.25
N VAL A 176 6.86 -8.31 12.29
CA VAL A 176 6.45 -9.15 11.16
C VAL A 176 5.36 -10.11 11.61
N ILE A 177 4.26 -10.16 10.87
CA ILE A 177 3.22 -11.19 11.00
C ILE A 177 3.34 -12.17 9.84
N LEU A 178 3.46 -13.47 10.15
CA LEU A 178 3.42 -14.53 9.17
C LEU A 178 1.99 -15.03 8.96
N ASN A 179 1.36 -14.63 7.86
CA ASN A 179 -0.02 -14.98 7.53
C ASN A 179 -0.10 -16.34 6.82
N GLY A 180 -0.10 -17.42 7.60
CA GLY A 180 -0.34 -18.79 7.13
C GLY A 180 -1.81 -19.12 6.86
N GLY A 181 -2.76 -18.23 7.24
CA GLY A 181 -4.19 -18.40 7.02
C GLY A 181 -5.00 -18.75 8.27
N ASP A 182 -4.39 -18.97 9.42
CA ASP A 182 -5.07 -19.18 10.70
C ASP A 182 -5.51 -17.83 11.30
N ILE A 183 -6.79 -17.50 11.16
CA ILE A 183 -7.35 -16.22 11.60
C ILE A 183 -7.25 -16.03 13.13
N PRO A 184 -7.59 -17.01 14.00
CA PRO A 184 -7.39 -16.88 15.44
C PRO A 184 -5.94 -16.56 15.83
N ALA A 185 -4.96 -17.21 15.21
CA ALA A 185 -3.54 -16.92 15.46
C ALA A 185 -3.15 -15.50 15.04
N LEU A 186 -3.66 -15.03 13.89
CA LEU A 186 -3.44 -13.65 13.42
C LEU A 186 -4.07 -12.61 14.37
N GLU A 187 -5.23 -12.92 14.92
CA GLU A 187 -5.90 -12.07 15.90
C GLU A 187 -5.11 -11.97 17.20
N ASP A 188 -4.55 -13.07 17.68
CA ASP A 188 -3.65 -13.09 18.84
C ASP A 188 -2.38 -12.27 18.59
N ASP A 189 -1.79 -12.39 17.40
CA ASP A 189 -0.64 -11.57 16.98
C ASP A 189 -0.97 -10.08 16.98
N VAL A 190 -2.11 -9.69 16.41
CA VAL A 190 -2.57 -8.29 16.36
C VAL A 190 -2.78 -7.75 17.78
N ARG A 191 -3.47 -8.48 18.66
CA ARG A 191 -3.68 -8.06 20.06
C ARG A 191 -2.36 -7.87 20.81
N ARG A 192 -1.41 -8.81 20.63
CA ARG A 192 -0.08 -8.70 21.22
C ARG A 192 0.65 -7.45 20.76
N LEU A 193 0.62 -7.13 19.46
CA LEU A 193 1.25 -5.93 18.90
C LEU A 193 0.60 -4.64 19.42
N LEU A 194 -0.74 -4.57 19.45
CA LEU A 194 -1.44 -3.40 19.99
C LEU A 194 -1.04 -3.14 21.46
N THR A 195 -0.97 -4.20 22.27
CA THR A 195 -0.51 -4.11 23.66
C THR A 195 0.94 -3.62 23.74
N GLN A 196 1.82 -4.20 22.94
CA GLN A 196 3.24 -3.84 22.89
C GLN A 196 3.44 -2.36 22.46
N TRP A 197 2.61 -1.86 21.56
CA TRP A 197 2.68 -0.48 21.08
C TRP A 197 1.90 0.51 21.95
N GLY A 198 1.30 0.05 23.04
CA GLY A 198 0.55 0.91 23.96
C GLY A 198 -0.74 1.47 23.36
N VAL A 199 -1.30 0.82 22.34
CA VAL A 199 -2.57 1.20 21.73
C VAL A 199 -3.69 0.61 22.56
N ALA A 200 -4.51 1.46 23.17
CA ALA A 200 -5.72 1.03 23.88
C ALA A 200 -6.77 0.53 22.87
N TYR A 201 -7.38 -0.61 23.14
CA TYR A 201 -8.47 -1.18 22.34
C TYR A 201 -9.54 -1.78 23.24
N GLU A 202 -10.78 -1.78 22.77
CA GLU A 202 -11.87 -2.51 23.42
C GLU A 202 -11.86 -3.96 22.90
N ALA A 203 -11.92 -4.94 23.82
CA ALA A 203 -11.88 -6.37 23.52
C ALA A 203 -13.27 -6.91 23.15
#